data_d997a812a1a96632272fb3eb3f5c1c20
#
_entry.id   d997a812a1a96632272fb3eb3f5c1c20
#
_cell.length_a   1.000
_cell.length_b   1.000
_cell.length_c   1.000
_cell.angle_alpha   90.00
_cell.angle_beta   90.00
_cell.angle_gamma   90.00
#
_symmetry.space_group_name_H-M   'P 1'
#
loop_
_entity.id
_entity.type
_entity.pdbx_description
1 polymer ?
#
loop_
_entity_poly.entity_id
_entity_poly.type
_entity_poly.pdbx_seq_one_letter_code
_entity_poly.pdbx_strand_id
1 'polypeptide(L)'
;PRATREQFVLATRIDITPMAWSHSFVDYWGTPVTAFEIAEPHSEMDVVATSTVDVGDRLAVGPGISWEGLADPLLCDQQVEFLTGSDHVEPPAELRRFAAEAAKEAGRPSEAVHAIIGRIRDRVAYEPGSTEVHTRAVSVWEARAGVCQDLVHLGLGALRSVGIPARYVSGYVMPNATPQVGEARTGESHAWLQYWDGAWVGLDPTSGLLAGEGHLPLA
;
A
#
# COMPACT_ATOMS: atom_id res chain seq x y z
N PRO A 1 -13.84 -1.51 3.83
CA PRO A 1 -12.92 -2.18 2.88
C PRO A 1 -13.35 -1.91 1.45
N ARG A 2 -12.38 -1.90 0.55
CA ARG A 2 -12.59 -1.72 -0.89
C ARG A 2 -12.79 -3.08 -1.56
N ALA A 3 -13.76 -3.18 -2.48
CA ALA A 3 -13.86 -4.34 -3.34
C ALA A 3 -12.74 -4.32 -4.40
N THR A 4 -12.08 -5.44 -4.61
CA THR A 4 -11.03 -5.66 -5.61
C THR A 4 -11.37 -6.89 -6.45
N ARG A 5 -10.46 -7.31 -7.33
CA ARG A 5 -10.62 -8.58 -8.05
C ARG A 5 -10.50 -9.81 -7.14
N GLU A 6 -9.82 -9.64 -6.01
CA GLU A 6 -9.46 -10.72 -5.08
C GLU A 6 -10.18 -10.57 -3.73
N GLN A 7 -10.86 -9.43 -3.47
CA GLN A 7 -11.58 -9.17 -2.24
C GLN A 7 -13.03 -8.74 -2.53
N PHE A 8 -13.98 -9.52 -2.05
CA PHE A 8 -15.40 -9.21 -2.13
C PHE A 8 -15.90 -8.74 -0.78
N VAL A 9 -16.53 -7.55 -0.75
CA VAL A 9 -17.13 -7.00 0.46
C VAL A 9 -18.57 -7.48 0.53
N LEU A 10 -18.87 -8.40 1.45
CA LEU A 10 -20.20 -9.00 1.62
C LEU A 10 -21.12 -8.11 2.43
N ALA A 11 -20.58 -7.45 3.46
CA ALA A 11 -21.30 -6.51 4.30
C ALA A 11 -20.35 -5.50 4.94
N THR A 12 -20.82 -4.28 5.17
CA THR A 12 -20.14 -3.26 5.98
C THR A 12 -21.17 -2.53 6.81
N ARG A 13 -20.83 -2.31 8.09
CA ARG A 13 -21.61 -1.53 9.03
C ARG A 13 -20.69 -0.62 9.83
N ILE A 14 -21.13 0.62 10.04
CA ILE A 14 -20.44 1.59 10.88
C ILE A 14 -21.42 2.03 11.97
N ASP A 15 -21.06 1.79 13.21
CA ASP A 15 -21.80 2.22 14.39
C ASP A 15 -21.08 3.41 15.02
N ILE A 16 -21.80 4.49 15.29
CA ILE A 16 -21.26 5.72 15.85
C ILE A 16 -22.05 6.07 17.12
N THR A 17 -21.33 6.27 18.20
CA THR A 17 -21.90 6.66 19.50
C THR A 17 -21.14 7.89 20.03
N PRO A 18 -21.81 8.99 20.42
CA PRO A 18 -23.28 9.23 20.38
C PRO A 18 -23.84 9.22 18.97
N MET A 19 -25.17 9.13 18.86
CA MET A 19 -25.86 9.12 17.57
C MET A 19 -25.42 10.30 16.70
N ALA A 20 -25.00 10.00 15.49
CA ALA A 20 -24.49 10.97 14.53
C ALA A 20 -25.33 10.97 13.25
N TRP A 21 -25.42 12.15 12.63
CA TRP A 21 -25.78 12.18 11.21
C TRP A 21 -24.61 11.68 10.39
N SER A 22 -24.85 10.82 9.41
CA SER A 22 -23.79 10.28 8.57
C SER A 22 -24.18 10.26 7.09
N HIS A 23 -23.17 10.42 6.24
CA HIS A 23 -23.26 10.35 4.79
C HIS A 23 -22.15 9.50 4.23
N SER A 24 -22.48 8.55 3.33
CA SER A 24 -21.50 7.69 2.69
C SER A 24 -21.37 8.04 1.21
N PHE A 25 -20.14 8.03 0.72
CA PHE A 25 -19.79 8.27 -0.68
C PHE A 25 -18.56 7.45 -1.05
N VAL A 26 -18.24 7.42 -2.34
CA VAL A 26 -16.99 6.84 -2.84
C VAL A 26 -16.10 7.99 -3.28
N ASP A 27 -14.85 8.00 -2.81
CA ASP A 27 -13.89 9.03 -3.16
C ASP A 27 -13.31 8.83 -4.57
N TYR A 28 -12.45 9.76 -4.97
CA TYR A 28 -11.76 9.72 -6.27
C TYR A 28 -10.98 8.40 -6.49
N TRP A 29 -10.43 7.83 -5.45
CA TRP A 29 -9.65 6.60 -5.51
C TRP A 29 -10.51 5.33 -5.49
N GLY A 30 -11.82 5.48 -5.40
CA GLY A 30 -12.77 4.37 -5.30
C GLY A 30 -12.88 3.79 -3.89
N THR A 31 -12.45 4.54 -2.86
CA THR A 31 -12.55 4.13 -1.46
C THR A 31 -13.93 4.52 -0.90
N PRO A 32 -14.68 3.57 -0.29
CA PRO A 32 -15.89 3.91 0.44
C PRO A 32 -15.57 4.75 1.67
N VAL A 33 -16.15 5.94 1.75
CA VAL A 33 -15.94 6.91 2.84
C VAL A 33 -17.27 7.17 3.52
N THR A 34 -17.26 7.22 4.85
CA THR A 34 -18.39 7.67 5.66
C THR A 34 -17.99 8.91 6.45
N ALA A 35 -18.57 10.05 6.08
CA ALA A 35 -18.47 11.28 6.86
C ALA A 35 -19.60 11.31 7.87
N PHE A 36 -19.33 11.80 9.10
CA PHE A 36 -20.34 11.93 10.13
C PHE A 36 -20.16 13.19 10.95
N GLU A 37 -21.23 13.63 11.60
CA GLU A 37 -21.25 14.79 12.47
C GLU A 37 -22.08 14.46 13.73
N ILE A 38 -21.52 14.79 14.91
CA ILE A 38 -22.18 14.68 16.21
C ILE A 38 -22.46 16.10 16.69
N ALA A 39 -23.74 16.51 16.69
CA ALA A 39 -24.13 17.86 17.06
C ALA A 39 -24.18 18.08 18.59
N GLU A 40 -24.39 17.02 19.36
CA GLU A 40 -24.51 17.09 20.81
C GLU A 40 -23.12 17.16 21.47
N PRO A 41 -22.94 17.99 22.54
CA PRO A 41 -21.73 17.96 23.34
C PRO A 41 -21.48 16.58 23.93
N HIS A 42 -20.27 16.05 23.75
CA HIS A 42 -19.90 14.73 24.24
C HIS A 42 -18.47 14.73 24.78
N SER A 43 -18.18 13.86 25.73
CA SER A 43 -16.86 13.62 26.31
C SER A 43 -16.22 12.33 25.79
N GLU A 44 -17.02 11.45 25.20
CA GLU A 44 -16.59 10.16 24.66
C GLU A 44 -17.22 9.96 23.28
N MET A 45 -16.49 9.29 22.41
CA MET A 45 -16.94 8.94 21.06
C MET A 45 -16.40 7.56 20.70
N ASP A 46 -17.33 6.68 20.31
CA ASP A 46 -17.00 5.38 19.76
C ASP A 46 -17.40 5.28 18.29
N VAL A 47 -16.47 4.82 17.45
CA VAL A 47 -16.72 4.50 16.04
C VAL A 47 -16.28 3.06 15.79
N VAL A 48 -17.27 2.19 15.54
CA VAL A 48 -17.02 0.77 15.28
C VAL A 48 -17.38 0.44 13.83
N ALA A 49 -16.36 0.10 13.04
CA ALA A 49 -16.56 -0.36 11.67
C ALA A 49 -16.44 -1.89 11.62
N THR A 50 -17.51 -2.55 11.20
CA THR A 50 -17.54 -4.02 11.03
C THR A 50 -17.73 -4.34 9.56
N SER A 51 -16.90 -5.24 9.04
CA SER A 51 -17.00 -5.68 7.65
C SER A 51 -16.81 -7.18 7.53
N THR A 52 -17.60 -7.79 6.67
CA THR A 52 -17.42 -9.18 6.25
C THR A 52 -16.87 -9.16 4.83
N VAL A 53 -15.71 -9.76 4.65
CA VAL A 53 -15.04 -9.86 3.34
C VAL A 53 -14.76 -11.31 3.02
N ASP A 54 -14.86 -11.63 1.73
CA ASP A 54 -14.40 -12.89 1.17
C ASP A 54 -13.15 -12.59 0.33
N VAL A 55 -12.04 -13.24 0.66
CA VAL A 55 -10.75 -13.06 -0.02
C VAL A 55 -10.46 -14.32 -0.82
N GLY A 56 -10.54 -14.18 -2.13
CA GLY A 56 -10.20 -15.25 -3.06
C GLY A 56 -8.70 -15.44 -3.24
N ASP A 57 -8.37 -16.55 -3.90
CA ASP A 57 -6.99 -16.85 -4.30
C ASP A 57 -6.40 -15.70 -5.12
N ARG A 58 -5.09 -15.48 -4.95
CA ARG A 58 -4.38 -14.54 -5.80
C ARG A 58 -4.48 -14.96 -7.26
N LEU A 59 -4.91 -14.03 -8.09
CA LEU A 59 -4.86 -14.25 -9.54
C LEU A 59 -3.39 -14.47 -9.95
N ALA A 60 -3.19 -15.49 -10.81
CA ALA A 60 -1.85 -15.75 -11.35
C ALA A 60 -1.31 -14.47 -12.00
N VAL A 61 -0.12 -14.06 -11.58
CA VAL A 61 0.58 -12.95 -12.22
C VAL A 61 0.86 -13.39 -13.65
N GLY A 62 0.39 -12.61 -14.63
CA GLY A 62 0.64 -12.86 -16.05
C GLY A 62 2.13 -12.78 -16.39
N PRO A 63 2.50 -12.86 -17.68
CA PRO A 63 3.90 -12.80 -18.10
C PRO A 63 4.60 -11.46 -17.74
N GLY A 64 3.86 -10.52 -17.19
CA GLY A 64 4.34 -9.19 -16.83
C GLY A 64 4.47 -8.25 -18.04
N ILE A 65 4.74 -6.97 -17.75
CA ILE A 65 4.97 -5.95 -18.76
C ILE A 65 6.47 -5.84 -19.07
N SER A 66 6.81 -5.46 -20.31
CA SER A 66 8.19 -5.15 -20.69
C SER A 66 8.53 -3.68 -20.38
N TRP A 67 9.80 -3.34 -20.37
CA TRP A 67 10.25 -1.95 -20.26
C TRP A 67 9.70 -1.06 -21.39
N GLU A 68 9.61 -1.59 -22.61
CA GLU A 68 8.98 -0.91 -23.75
C GLU A 68 7.48 -0.67 -23.49
N GLY A 69 6.78 -1.65 -22.93
CA GLY A 69 5.37 -1.51 -22.56
C GLY A 69 5.14 -0.47 -21.48
N LEU A 70 6.04 -0.34 -20.50
CA LEU A 70 5.98 0.74 -19.48
C LEU A 70 6.24 2.13 -20.08
N ALA A 71 7.05 2.21 -21.15
CA ALA A 71 7.35 3.46 -21.83
C ALA A 71 6.28 3.88 -22.86
N ASP A 72 5.20 3.11 -23.02
CA ASP A 72 4.09 3.46 -23.91
C ASP A 72 3.45 4.80 -23.44
N PRO A 73 3.37 5.83 -24.31
CA PRO A 73 2.82 7.12 -23.94
C PRO A 73 1.37 7.06 -23.42
N LEU A 74 0.53 6.16 -23.95
CA LEU A 74 -0.84 5.99 -23.50
C LEU A 74 -0.88 5.42 -22.07
N LEU A 75 -0.01 4.46 -21.77
CA LEU A 75 0.11 3.92 -20.42
C LEU A 75 0.64 4.99 -19.46
N CYS A 76 1.66 5.74 -19.85
CA CYS A 76 2.20 6.83 -19.03
C CYS A 76 1.14 7.89 -18.71
N ASP A 77 0.30 8.26 -19.67
CA ASP A 77 -0.81 9.19 -19.46
C ASP A 77 -1.86 8.60 -18.50
N GLN A 78 -2.26 7.35 -18.70
CA GLN A 78 -3.20 6.65 -17.82
C GLN A 78 -2.69 6.45 -16.39
N GLN A 79 -1.39 6.34 -16.19
CA GLN A 79 -0.75 6.07 -14.91
C GLN A 79 -0.01 7.29 -14.35
N VAL A 80 -0.25 8.48 -14.86
CA VAL A 80 0.50 9.70 -14.52
C VAL A 80 0.53 9.98 -13.02
N GLU A 81 -0.58 9.77 -12.30
CA GLU A 81 -0.67 9.97 -10.85
C GLU A 81 0.21 8.99 -10.06
N PHE A 82 0.39 7.79 -10.58
CA PHE A 82 1.20 6.73 -9.97
C PHE A 82 2.66 6.77 -10.40
N LEU A 83 3.01 7.67 -11.33
CA LEU A 83 4.38 8.00 -11.74
C LEU A 83 4.87 9.31 -11.11
N THR A 84 3.94 10.16 -10.65
CA THR A 84 4.29 11.46 -10.07
C THR A 84 4.82 11.30 -8.64
N GLY A 85 5.94 11.98 -8.36
CA GLY A 85 6.51 12.04 -7.02
C GLY A 85 5.80 13.06 -6.12
N SER A 86 6.11 13.00 -4.83
CA SER A 86 5.74 14.01 -3.85
C SER A 86 6.86 14.14 -2.81
N ASP A 87 6.84 15.22 -2.02
CA ASP A 87 7.86 15.47 -0.99
C ASP A 87 8.02 14.32 0.03
N HIS A 88 6.95 13.57 0.30
CA HIS A 88 6.99 12.45 1.23
C HIS A 88 7.74 11.23 0.68
N VAL A 89 7.59 10.97 -0.62
CA VAL A 89 8.14 9.78 -1.28
C VAL A 89 9.41 10.07 -2.08
N GLU A 90 9.89 11.32 -2.07
CA GLU A 90 11.11 11.68 -2.81
C GLU A 90 12.28 10.77 -2.39
N PRO A 91 12.82 9.93 -3.30
CA PRO A 91 13.83 8.97 -2.91
C PRO A 91 15.17 9.67 -2.71
N PRO A 92 15.95 9.28 -1.68
CA PRO A 92 17.30 9.79 -1.52
C PRO A 92 18.17 9.47 -2.73
N ALA A 93 19.16 10.33 -3.02
CA ALA A 93 19.99 10.23 -4.22
C ALA A 93 20.70 8.86 -4.36
N GLU A 94 21.10 8.25 -3.25
CA GLU A 94 21.69 6.91 -3.22
C GLU A 94 20.70 5.86 -3.72
N LEU A 95 19.46 5.87 -3.20
CA LEU A 95 18.42 4.92 -3.59
C LEU A 95 17.99 5.13 -5.05
N ARG A 96 17.89 6.38 -5.49
CA ARG A 96 17.57 6.72 -6.89
C ARG A 96 18.64 6.17 -7.86
N ARG A 97 19.93 6.30 -7.54
CA ARG A 97 21.02 5.72 -8.35
C ARG A 97 20.91 4.21 -8.40
N PHE A 98 20.73 3.57 -7.24
CA PHE A 98 20.54 2.13 -7.17
C PHE A 98 19.36 1.66 -8.01
N ALA A 99 18.21 2.35 -7.92
CA ALA A 99 17.04 2.02 -8.73
C ALA A 99 17.31 2.13 -10.23
N ALA A 100 18.03 3.17 -10.67
CA ALA A 100 18.43 3.33 -12.06
C ALA A 100 19.39 2.25 -12.55
N GLU A 101 20.29 1.78 -11.70
CA GLU A 101 21.19 0.66 -12.00
C GLU A 101 20.40 -0.66 -12.08
N ALA A 102 19.56 -0.94 -11.09
CA ALA A 102 18.70 -2.12 -11.08
C ALA A 102 17.79 -2.18 -12.32
N ALA A 103 17.23 -1.05 -12.74
CA ALA A 103 16.39 -0.99 -13.94
C ALA A 103 17.17 -1.26 -15.25
N LYS A 104 18.45 -0.91 -15.31
CA LYS A 104 19.31 -1.20 -16.47
C LYS A 104 19.74 -2.67 -16.55
N GLU A 105 19.93 -3.30 -15.40
CA GLU A 105 20.40 -4.68 -15.30
C GLU A 105 19.25 -5.69 -15.42
N ALA A 106 18.05 -5.31 -15.01
CA ALA A 106 16.89 -6.18 -15.01
C ALA A 106 16.34 -6.39 -16.43
N GLY A 107 16.12 -7.62 -16.80
CA GLY A 107 15.45 -7.99 -18.04
C GLY A 107 13.98 -7.60 -18.09
N ARG A 108 13.34 -7.48 -16.90
CA ARG A 108 11.93 -7.09 -16.73
C ARG A 108 11.76 -6.09 -15.58
N PRO A 109 10.74 -5.23 -15.64
CA PRO A 109 10.44 -4.30 -14.54
C PRO A 109 10.24 -4.97 -13.17
N SER A 110 9.58 -6.12 -13.12
CA SER A 110 9.35 -6.86 -11.88
C SER A 110 10.65 -7.31 -11.18
N GLU A 111 11.70 -7.64 -11.93
CA GLU A 111 13.02 -7.98 -11.38
C GLU A 111 13.65 -6.75 -10.70
N ALA A 112 13.57 -5.58 -11.35
CA ALA A 112 14.02 -4.32 -10.76
C ALA A 112 13.25 -3.97 -9.49
N VAL A 113 11.93 -4.19 -9.47
CA VAL A 113 11.08 -3.99 -8.27
C VAL A 113 11.63 -4.80 -7.10
N HIS A 114 11.85 -6.09 -7.28
CA HIS A 114 12.36 -6.96 -6.21
C HIS A 114 13.76 -6.55 -5.73
N ALA A 115 14.64 -6.16 -6.65
CA ALA A 115 16.00 -5.68 -6.30
C ALA A 115 15.92 -4.38 -5.47
N ILE A 116 15.07 -3.42 -5.87
CA ILE A 116 14.88 -2.14 -5.18
C ILE A 116 14.31 -2.37 -3.77
N ILE A 117 13.27 -3.18 -3.65
CA ILE A 117 12.66 -3.48 -2.34
C ILE A 117 13.64 -4.25 -1.44
N GLY A 118 14.41 -5.19 -2.00
CA GLY A 118 15.47 -5.87 -1.28
C GLY A 118 16.51 -4.87 -0.71
N ARG A 119 16.96 -3.90 -1.52
CA ARG A 119 17.88 -2.84 -1.07
C ARG A 119 17.32 -1.98 0.06
N ILE A 120 16.04 -1.64 0.01
CA ILE A 120 15.37 -0.87 1.07
C ILE A 120 15.39 -1.69 2.37
N ARG A 121 15.00 -2.95 2.32
CA ARG A 121 14.97 -3.86 3.48
C ARG A 121 16.35 -4.12 4.09
N ASP A 122 17.38 -4.21 3.27
CA ASP A 122 18.77 -4.38 3.75
C ASP A 122 19.28 -3.12 4.46
N ARG A 123 18.75 -1.96 4.13
CA ARG A 123 19.21 -0.66 4.63
C ARG A 123 18.43 -0.17 5.84
N VAL A 124 17.11 -0.39 5.86
CA VAL A 124 16.19 0.19 6.85
C VAL A 124 15.64 -0.92 7.75
N ALA A 125 15.93 -0.84 9.03
CA ALA A 125 15.37 -1.73 10.03
C ALA A 125 13.91 -1.37 10.33
N TYR A 126 13.07 -2.38 10.50
CA TYR A 126 11.70 -2.16 10.97
C TYR A 126 11.70 -1.87 12.47
N GLU A 127 11.33 -0.67 12.87
CA GLU A 127 11.38 -0.22 14.27
C GLU A 127 10.13 0.60 14.61
N PRO A 128 9.15 0.00 15.34
CA PRO A 128 7.96 0.70 15.77
C PRO A 128 8.29 1.94 16.63
N GLY A 129 7.61 3.05 16.34
CA GLY A 129 7.79 4.30 17.07
C GLY A 129 9.03 5.13 16.67
N SER A 130 9.79 4.69 15.66
CA SER A 130 10.96 5.43 15.16
C SER A 130 10.60 6.64 14.29
N THR A 131 9.38 6.69 13.78
CA THR A 131 8.92 7.71 12.82
C THR A 131 7.52 8.21 13.17
N GLU A 132 7.15 9.34 12.57
CA GLU A 132 5.82 9.95 12.62
C GLU A 132 5.15 9.93 11.24
N VAL A 133 3.84 10.19 11.20
CA VAL A 133 3.03 10.18 9.96
C VAL A 133 3.60 11.09 8.86
N HIS A 134 4.26 12.17 9.24
CA HIS A 134 4.85 13.16 8.33
C HIS A 134 6.34 12.95 8.03
N THR A 135 6.94 11.84 8.50
CA THR A 135 8.35 11.55 8.25
C THR A 135 8.58 11.32 6.76
N ARG A 136 9.59 12.00 6.19
CA ARG A 136 9.93 11.93 4.76
C ARG A 136 10.83 10.72 4.49
N ALA A 137 10.70 10.14 3.31
CA ALA A 137 11.51 9.01 2.86
C ALA A 137 13.03 9.24 3.00
N VAL A 138 13.52 10.44 2.72
CA VAL A 138 14.93 10.81 2.91
C VAL A 138 15.37 10.64 4.37
N SER A 139 14.58 11.16 5.32
CA SER A 139 14.89 11.06 6.76
C SER A 139 14.92 9.63 7.27
N VAL A 140 13.98 8.79 6.79
CA VAL A 140 13.95 7.34 7.08
C VAL A 140 15.23 6.64 6.58
N TRP A 141 15.65 6.96 5.35
CA TRP A 141 16.86 6.39 4.77
C TRP A 141 18.13 6.76 5.53
N GLU A 142 18.22 8.01 6.02
CA GLU A 142 19.34 8.50 6.82
C GLU A 142 19.34 7.86 8.21
N ALA A 143 18.18 7.78 8.87
CA ALA A 143 18.02 7.16 10.18
C ALA A 143 18.21 5.62 10.14
N ARG A 144 18.00 4.98 8.99
CA ARG A 144 18.03 3.51 8.81
C ARG A 144 17.01 2.75 9.64
N ALA A 145 15.94 3.41 10.04
CA ALA A 145 14.85 2.85 10.82
C ALA A 145 13.53 3.45 10.37
N GLY A 146 12.47 2.66 10.38
CA GLY A 146 11.13 3.08 9.98
C GLY A 146 10.10 1.99 10.18
N VAL A 147 8.86 2.30 9.85
CA VAL A 147 7.73 1.36 9.90
C VAL A 147 7.22 1.04 8.49
N CYS A 148 6.17 0.22 8.39
CA CYS A 148 5.61 -0.22 7.09
C CYS A 148 5.32 0.96 6.13
N GLN A 149 4.73 2.05 6.63
CA GLN A 149 4.48 3.27 5.86
C GLN A 149 5.76 3.82 5.21
N ASP A 150 6.84 3.87 5.97
CA ASP A 150 8.11 4.46 5.53
C ASP A 150 8.78 3.63 4.45
N LEU A 151 8.78 2.31 4.63
CA LEU A 151 9.29 1.37 3.63
C LEU A 151 8.50 1.47 2.33
N VAL A 152 7.18 1.66 2.41
CA VAL A 152 6.32 1.92 1.24
C VAL A 152 6.69 3.24 0.58
N HIS A 153 6.87 4.34 1.32
CA HIS A 153 7.25 5.64 0.77
C HIS A 153 8.57 5.58 0.01
N LEU A 154 9.59 4.91 0.58
CA LEU A 154 10.87 4.65 -0.09
C LEU A 154 10.67 3.85 -1.39
N GLY A 155 9.87 2.78 -1.32
CA GLY A 155 9.54 1.95 -2.48
C GLY A 155 8.84 2.74 -3.58
N LEU A 156 7.81 3.50 -3.25
CA LEU A 156 7.08 4.34 -4.21
C LEU A 156 8.01 5.31 -4.94
N GLY A 157 8.81 6.07 -4.17
CA GLY A 157 9.73 7.04 -4.76
C GLY A 157 10.78 6.39 -5.67
N ALA A 158 11.37 5.29 -5.24
CA ALA A 158 12.36 4.57 -6.03
C ALA A 158 11.77 3.99 -7.33
N LEU A 159 10.61 3.33 -7.27
CA LEU A 159 9.93 2.74 -8.43
C LEU A 159 9.49 3.81 -9.43
N ARG A 160 8.86 4.88 -8.96
CA ARG A 160 8.44 6.01 -9.80
C ARG A 160 9.62 6.70 -10.49
N SER A 161 10.77 6.78 -9.82
CA SER A 161 11.98 7.39 -10.38
C SER A 161 12.55 6.65 -11.59
N VAL A 162 12.16 5.40 -11.80
CA VAL A 162 12.57 4.57 -12.94
C VAL A 162 11.41 4.23 -13.89
N GLY A 163 10.28 4.96 -13.77
CA GLY A 163 9.15 4.84 -14.68
C GLY A 163 8.23 3.64 -14.39
N ILE A 164 8.30 3.06 -13.20
CA ILE A 164 7.38 1.99 -12.78
C ILE A 164 6.24 2.62 -11.98
N PRO A 165 4.99 2.60 -12.50
CA PRO A 165 3.84 3.10 -11.75
C PRO A 165 3.65 2.31 -10.46
N ALA A 166 3.52 3.03 -9.33
CA ALA A 166 3.35 2.41 -8.04
C ALA A 166 2.41 3.23 -7.14
N ARG A 167 1.60 2.54 -6.33
CA ARG A 167 0.63 3.16 -5.43
C ARG A 167 0.68 2.58 -4.03
N TYR A 168 0.29 3.41 -3.07
CA TYR A 168 0.16 3.07 -1.67
C TYR A 168 -1.12 2.27 -1.44
N VAL A 169 -1.07 1.28 -0.57
CA VAL A 169 -2.24 0.56 -0.09
C VAL A 169 -2.22 0.56 1.44
N SER A 170 -3.34 0.96 2.02
CA SER A 170 -3.61 0.87 3.45
C SER A 170 -4.61 -0.24 3.74
N GLY A 171 -4.40 -0.99 4.80
CA GLY A 171 -5.28 -2.08 5.16
C GLY A 171 -4.89 -2.77 6.46
N TYR A 172 -5.26 -4.02 6.57
CA TYR A 172 -4.88 -4.89 7.68
C TYR A 172 -4.13 -6.10 7.16
N VAL A 173 -3.19 -6.59 7.96
CA VAL A 173 -2.53 -7.88 7.73
C VAL A 173 -2.93 -8.84 8.86
N MET A 174 -3.36 -10.03 8.47
CA MET A 174 -3.65 -11.08 9.44
C MET A 174 -2.35 -11.59 10.08
N PRO A 175 -2.24 -11.55 11.41
CA PRO A 175 -1.09 -12.11 12.09
C PRO A 175 -1.10 -13.63 11.98
N ASN A 176 -0.07 -14.20 11.36
CA ASN A 176 0.18 -15.62 11.17
C ASN A 176 -0.74 -16.44 10.24
N ALA A 177 -0.12 -17.31 9.50
CA ALA A 177 -0.54 -17.89 8.24
C ALA A 177 -1.66 -18.96 8.31
N THR A 178 -2.28 -19.26 9.41
CA THR A 178 -3.34 -20.28 9.44
C THR A 178 -4.46 -19.85 10.39
N PRO A 179 -5.41 -19.01 9.88
CA PRO A 179 -6.60 -18.66 10.67
C PRO A 179 -7.47 -19.91 10.88
N GLN A 180 -7.93 -20.12 12.10
CA GLN A 180 -8.93 -21.14 12.37
C GLN A 180 -10.33 -20.51 12.32
N VAL A 181 -11.28 -21.24 11.75
CA VAL A 181 -12.67 -20.80 11.68
C VAL A 181 -13.23 -20.55 13.08
N GLY A 182 -13.79 -19.36 13.30
CA GLY A 182 -14.37 -18.94 14.59
C GLY A 182 -13.36 -18.36 15.58
N GLU A 183 -12.09 -18.24 15.23
CA GLU A 183 -11.09 -17.61 16.08
C GLU A 183 -11.05 -16.08 15.86
N ALA A 184 -11.22 -15.31 16.96
CA ALA A 184 -11.00 -13.87 16.93
C ALA A 184 -9.53 -13.55 17.17
N ARG A 185 -8.94 -12.70 16.33
CA ARG A 185 -7.56 -12.23 16.45
C ARG A 185 -7.51 -10.72 16.35
N THR A 186 -6.60 -10.13 17.10
CA THR A 186 -6.30 -8.70 16.95
C THR A 186 -5.35 -8.53 15.76
N GLY A 187 -5.77 -7.81 14.75
CA GLY A 187 -4.94 -7.39 13.64
C GLY A 187 -4.36 -5.99 13.86
N GLU A 188 -3.29 -5.69 13.15
CA GLU A 188 -2.70 -4.36 13.12
C GLU A 188 -2.95 -3.72 11.77
N SER A 189 -3.08 -2.39 11.77
CA SER A 189 -3.07 -1.62 10.51
C SER A 189 -1.72 -1.80 9.84
N HIS A 190 -1.73 -1.92 8.53
CA HIS A 190 -0.53 -2.17 7.75
C HIS A 190 -0.57 -1.38 6.44
N ALA A 191 0.61 -1.14 5.90
CA ALA A 191 0.79 -0.51 4.61
C ALA A 191 1.68 -1.38 3.72
N TRP A 192 1.31 -1.46 2.45
CA TRP A 192 2.12 -2.06 1.40
C TRP A 192 1.97 -1.29 0.11
N LEU A 193 2.69 -1.65 -0.93
CA LEU A 193 2.56 -1.03 -2.22
C LEU A 193 1.96 -1.98 -3.26
N GLN A 194 1.43 -1.40 -4.32
CA GLN A 194 1.20 -2.10 -5.57
C GLN A 194 2.01 -1.43 -6.67
N TYR A 195 2.59 -2.24 -7.55
CA TYR A 195 3.27 -1.77 -8.76
C TYR A 195 2.57 -2.31 -10.00
N TRP A 196 2.73 -1.62 -11.12
CA TRP A 196 2.12 -2.02 -12.38
C TRP A 196 3.01 -2.99 -13.14
N ASP A 197 2.49 -4.17 -13.41
CA ASP A 197 3.12 -5.23 -14.21
C ASP A 197 2.17 -5.78 -15.29
N GLY A 198 1.47 -4.86 -16.01
CA GLY A 198 0.33 -5.21 -16.87
C GLY A 198 -0.99 -5.32 -16.11
N ALA A 199 -0.90 -5.48 -14.80
CA ALA A 199 -1.95 -5.37 -13.80
C ALA A 199 -1.32 -4.86 -12.49
N TRP A 200 -2.12 -4.46 -11.52
CA TRP A 200 -1.63 -4.08 -10.19
C TRP A 200 -1.21 -5.32 -9.40
N VAL A 201 0.05 -5.38 -9.02
CA VAL A 201 0.66 -6.47 -8.23
C VAL A 201 1.04 -5.94 -6.85
N GLY A 202 0.48 -6.55 -5.81
CA GLY A 202 0.77 -6.18 -4.42
C GLY A 202 2.13 -6.74 -3.98
N LEU A 203 2.94 -5.88 -3.34
CA LEU A 203 4.22 -6.25 -2.74
C LEU A 203 4.36 -5.55 -1.39
N ASP A 204 4.62 -6.30 -0.35
CA ASP A 204 4.85 -5.77 0.98
C ASP A 204 6.35 -5.54 1.22
N PRO A 205 6.82 -4.29 1.30
CA PRO A 205 8.23 -4.00 1.55
C PRO A 205 8.71 -4.46 2.94
N THR A 206 7.82 -4.63 3.90
CA THR A 206 8.18 -5.08 5.26
C THR A 206 8.60 -6.55 5.26
N SER A 207 7.80 -7.39 4.63
CA SER A 207 8.10 -8.83 4.52
C SER A 207 8.97 -9.17 3.31
N GLY A 208 8.94 -8.36 2.26
CA GLY A 208 9.54 -8.63 0.95
C GLY A 208 8.74 -9.63 0.11
N LEU A 209 7.55 -10.00 0.57
CA LEU A 209 6.67 -10.94 -0.10
C LEU A 209 5.58 -10.23 -0.90
N LEU A 210 5.07 -10.90 -1.88
CA LEU A 210 3.89 -10.42 -2.59
C LEU A 210 2.69 -10.41 -1.63
N ALA A 211 1.88 -9.36 -1.65
CA ALA A 211 0.65 -9.31 -0.87
C ALA A 211 -0.29 -10.46 -1.27
N GLY A 212 -0.90 -11.16 -0.33
CA GLY A 212 -1.72 -12.35 -0.53
C GLY A 212 -2.99 -12.33 0.30
N GLU A 213 -3.60 -13.48 0.52
CA GLU A 213 -4.86 -13.68 1.24
C GLU A 213 -4.89 -13.04 2.63
N GLY A 214 -3.73 -12.92 3.30
CA GLY A 214 -3.61 -12.24 4.59
C GLY A 214 -3.65 -10.72 4.53
N HIS A 215 -3.62 -10.11 3.34
CA HIS A 215 -3.63 -8.66 3.15
C HIS A 215 -5.05 -8.19 2.79
N LEU A 216 -5.68 -7.46 3.70
CA LEU A 216 -7.04 -6.95 3.55
C LEU A 216 -7.00 -5.45 3.19
N PRO A 217 -7.07 -5.05 1.90
CA PRO A 217 -7.02 -3.66 1.49
C PRO A 217 -8.28 -2.91 1.93
N LEU A 218 -8.08 -1.70 2.48
CA LEU A 218 -9.13 -0.74 2.81
C LEU A 218 -9.19 0.38 1.79
N ALA A 219 -8.02 0.94 1.43
CA ALA A 219 -7.87 2.08 0.53
C ALA A 219 -6.58 1.94 -0.31
#